data_9a18ef9597b8fb7fde562abb22cf67c4
#
_entry.id   9a18ef9597b8fb7fde562abb22cf67c4
#
_cell.length_a   1.000
_cell.length_b   1.000
_cell.length_c   1.000
_cell.angle_alpha   90.00
_cell.angle_beta   90.00
_cell.angle_gamma   90.00
#
_symmetry.space_group_name_H-M   'P 1'
#
loop_
_entity.id
_entity.type
_entity.pdbx_description
1 polymer ?
#
loop_
_entity_poly.entity_id
_entity_poly.type
_entity_poly.pdbx_seq_one_letter_code
_entity_poly.pdbx_strand_id
1 'polypeptide(L)'
;LKENSPLTIKANFLGAHGIPMEYRGRQEEYVDLVINEMMPLVATENLADFVDVFCDKGFFTVEDTERVLMAGIKYGMRPKIHANEMAISGGVQVGVKYGAISVDHLEQMGNEEIEALKGSETMPTVLPGCAFFLNLPLSPVRDMINAGLPVAMASDFNPGTSPSGNMQFIMSAACIRYKMTPEEAFNATTLNTAYAMDVSHELGSITKGKLANVIITQPMNGLEFMPYYYGANKVEKVVIQGKLVE
;
A
#
# COMPACT_ATOMS: atom_id res chain seq x y z
N LEU A 1 -7.99 11.52 13.94
CA LEU A 1 -6.75 11.99 13.30
C LEU A 1 -7.06 12.88 12.09
N LYS A 2 -7.99 12.49 11.20
CA LYS A 2 -8.36 13.31 10.01
C LYS A 2 -8.67 14.77 10.39
N GLU A 3 -9.40 15.00 11.47
CA GLU A 3 -9.83 16.32 11.91
C GLU A 3 -8.71 17.14 12.60
N ASN A 4 -7.71 16.47 13.15
CA ASN A 4 -6.66 17.06 13.98
C ASN A 4 -5.27 17.07 13.32
N SER A 5 -5.19 16.74 12.03
CA SER A 5 -3.94 16.71 11.27
C SER A 5 -4.09 17.46 9.95
N PRO A 6 -3.08 18.22 9.52
CA PRO A 6 -3.08 18.82 8.19
C PRO A 6 -2.82 17.79 7.07
N LEU A 7 -2.44 16.56 7.42
CA LEU A 7 -2.20 15.48 6.46
C LEU A 7 -3.51 14.94 5.88
N THR A 8 -3.48 14.59 4.61
CA THR A 8 -4.53 13.76 4.01
C THR A 8 -4.42 12.35 4.53
N ILE A 9 -5.42 11.90 5.29
CA ILE A 9 -5.45 10.58 5.92
C ILE A 9 -6.60 9.79 5.33
N LYS A 10 -6.32 8.60 4.83
CA LYS A 10 -7.28 7.58 4.45
C LYS A 10 -7.30 6.48 5.49
N ALA A 11 -8.47 6.06 5.90
CA ALA A 11 -8.63 5.01 6.90
C ALA A 11 -8.93 3.68 6.23
N ASN A 12 -8.31 2.63 6.74
CA ASN A 12 -8.47 1.27 6.23
C ASN A 12 -9.10 0.38 7.31
N PHE A 13 -10.22 -0.27 7.00
CA PHE A 13 -10.81 -1.28 7.88
C PHE A 13 -10.12 -2.62 7.64
N LEU A 14 -9.26 -3.00 8.57
CA LEU A 14 -8.43 -4.19 8.52
C LEU A 14 -8.87 -5.23 9.58
N GLY A 15 -10.18 -5.49 9.69
CA GLY A 15 -10.73 -6.50 10.60
C GLY A 15 -10.25 -7.92 10.27
N ALA A 16 -10.00 -8.20 8.99
CA ALA A 16 -9.53 -9.50 8.51
C ALA A 16 -8.01 -9.53 8.28
N HIS A 17 -7.21 -9.17 9.31
CA HIS A 17 -5.75 -9.24 9.28
C HIS A 17 -5.20 -10.45 10.04
N GLY A 18 -5.80 -10.79 11.15
CA GLY A 18 -5.42 -11.95 11.95
C GLY A 18 -6.62 -12.48 12.71
N ILE A 19 -6.62 -13.78 13.00
CA ILE A 19 -7.69 -14.43 13.75
C ILE A 19 -7.38 -14.32 15.25
N PRO A 20 -8.24 -13.66 16.05
CA PRO A 20 -8.06 -13.57 17.48
C PRO A 20 -8.00 -14.97 18.15
N MET A 21 -7.30 -15.07 19.27
CA MET A 21 -7.07 -16.35 19.95
C MET A 21 -8.38 -17.05 20.33
N GLU A 22 -9.40 -16.29 20.70
CA GLU A 22 -10.75 -16.78 21.03
C GLU A 22 -11.50 -17.41 19.85
N TYR A 23 -11.10 -17.08 18.62
CA TYR A 23 -11.66 -17.65 17.38
C TYR A 23 -10.73 -18.69 16.73
N ARG A 24 -9.65 -19.10 17.38
CA ARG A 24 -8.74 -20.11 16.84
C ARG A 24 -9.51 -21.40 16.51
N GLY A 25 -9.41 -21.86 15.25
CA GLY A 25 -10.15 -23.01 14.73
C GLY A 25 -11.63 -22.74 14.38
N ARG A 26 -12.06 -21.48 14.48
CA ARG A 26 -13.42 -21.03 14.13
C ARG A 26 -13.36 -19.81 13.20
N GLN A 27 -12.55 -19.91 12.12
CA GLN A 27 -12.29 -18.82 11.19
C GLN A 27 -13.56 -18.30 10.53
N GLU A 28 -14.45 -19.20 10.12
CA GLU A 28 -15.73 -18.83 9.49
C GLU A 28 -16.58 -17.96 10.43
N GLU A 29 -16.68 -18.32 11.71
CA GLU A 29 -17.42 -17.52 12.71
C GLU A 29 -16.78 -16.13 12.89
N TYR A 30 -15.45 -16.02 12.81
CA TYR A 30 -14.77 -14.74 12.88
C TYR A 30 -15.03 -13.87 11.64
N VAL A 31 -14.99 -14.47 10.46
CA VAL A 31 -15.35 -13.78 9.21
C VAL A 31 -16.80 -13.29 9.26
N ASP A 32 -17.71 -14.10 9.80
CA ASP A 32 -19.10 -13.70 10.01
C ASP A 32 -19.23 -12.51 10.99
N LEU A 33 -18.47 -12.50 12.08
CA LEU A 33 -18.39 -11.36 13.01
C LEU A 33 -17.92 -10.08 12.30
N VAL A 34 -16.83 -10.19 11.52
CA VAL A 34 -16.27 -9.06 10.75
C VAL A 34 -17.33 -8.47 9.80
N ILE A 35 -18.02 -9.33 9.06
CA ILE A 35 -18.98 -8.93 8.03
C ILE A 35 -20.30 -8.42 8.63
N ASN A 36 -20.84 -9.13 9.63
CA ASN A 36 -22.22 -8.91 10.07
C ASN A 36 -22.34 -7.97 11.28
N GLU A 37 -21.26 -7.79 12.05
CA GLU A 37 -21.27 -6.97 13.25
C GLU A 37 -20.29 -5.78 13.16
N MET A 38 -18.99 -6.02 12.87
CA MET A 38 -17.99 -4.96 12.87
C MET A 38 -18.18 -4.01 11.69
N MET A 39 -18.30 -4.52 10.47
CA MET A 39 -18.34 -3.71 9.26
C MET A 39 -19.56 -2.78 9.17
N PRO A 40 -20.78 -3.19 9.58
CA PRO A 40 -21.91 -2.27 9.66
C PRO A 40 -21.68 -1.09 10.61
N LEU A 41 -21.04 -1.32 11.74
CA LEU A 41 -20.69 -0.24 12.69
C LEU A 41 -19.67 0.72 12.08
N VAL A 42 -18.59 0.20 11.48
CA VAL A 42 -17.60 1.01 10.76
C VAL A 42 -18.25 1.86 9.67
N ALA A 43 -19.18 1.28 8.90
CA ALA A 43 -19.89 1.98 7.85
C ALA A 43 -20.86 3.05 8.40
N THR A 44 -21.61 2.73 9.46
CA THR A 44 -22.59 3.66 10.07
C THR A 44 -21.88 4.91 10.62
N GLU A 45 -20.69 4.73 11.21
CA GLU A 45 -19.88 5.82 11.76
C GLU A 45 -18.94 6.47 10.72
N ASN A 46 -18.95 5.97 9.47
CA ASN A 46 -18.09 6.46 8.38
C ASN A 46 -16.60 6.48 8.76
N LEU A 47 -16.11 5.39 9.36
CA LEU A 47 -14.76 5.31 9.92
C LEU A 47 -13.69 4.90 8.92
N ALA A 48 -14.06 4.29 7.78
CA ALA A 48 -13.09 3.75 6.82
C ALA A 48 -13.41 4.14 5.37
N ASP A 49 -12.36 4.43 4.62
CA ASP A 49 -12.37 4.64 3.17
C ASP A 49 -12.18 3.32 2.42
N PHE A 50 -11.42 2.40 3.03
CA PHE A 50 -11.04 1.11 2.44
C PHE A 50 -11.45 -0.06 3.32
N VAL A 51 -11.65 -1.23 2.69
CA VAL A 51 -11.73 -2.54 3.31
C VAL A 51 -10.53 -3.35 2.83
N ASP A 52 -9.88 -4.07 3.76
CA ASP A 52 -8.66 -4.80 3.49
C ASP A 52 -8.66 -6.19 4.13
N VAL A 53 -7.99 -7.13 3.50
CA VAL A 53 -7.88 -8.52 3.95
C VAL A 53 -6.44 -9.01 3.79
N PHE A 54 -5.93 -9.71 4.78
CA PHE A 54 -4.67 -10.44 4.65
C PHE A 54 -4.94 -11.81 4.00
N CYS A 55 -4.92 -11.84 2.67
CA CYS A 55 -5.13 -13.02 1.87
C CYS A 55 -3.81 -13.77 1.67
N ASP A 56 -3.43 -14.62 2.61
CA ASP A 56 -2.19 -15.37 2.51
C ASP A 56 -2.27 -16.71 3.26
N LYS A 57 -1.29 -17.57 3.00
CA LYS A 57 -1.19 -18.89 3.64
C LYS A 57 -1.12 -18.76 5.17
N GLY A 58 -2.09 -19.36 5.85
CA GLY A 58 -2.18 -19.33 7.32
C GLY A 58 -2.98 -18.15 7.87
N PHE A 59 -3.51 -17.29 7.00
CA PHE A 59 -4.40 -16.18 7.32
C PHE A 59 -5.78 -16.41 6.67
N PHE A 60 -6.27 -15.50 5.85
CA PHE A 60 -7.59 -15.63 5.22
C PHE A 60 -7.46 -16.26 3.83
N THR A 61 -8.43 -17.13 3.50
CA THR A 61 -8.51 -17.78 2.19
C THR A 61 -9.03 -16.82 1.11
N VAL A 62 -8.97 -17.24 -0.14
CA VAL A 62 -9.60 -16.51 -1.25
C VAL A 62 -11.10 -16.35 -1.02
N GLU A 63 -11.77 -17.42 -0.54
CA GLU A 63 -13.20 -17.42 -0.24
C GLU A 63 -13.57 -16.45 0.88
N ASP A 64 -12.79 -16.42 1.97
CA ASP A 64 -12.98 -15.45 3.05
C ASP A 64 -12.77 -14.03 2.53
N THR A 65 -11.73 -13.84 1.74
CA THR A 65 -11.39 -12.55 1.12
C THR A 65 -12.54 -12.05 0.24
N GLU A 66 -13.08 -12.88 -0.64
CA GLU A 66 -14.24 -12.54 -1.47
C GLU A 66 -15.43 -12.07 -0.61
N ARG A 67 -15.76 -12.81 0.44
CA ARG A 67 -16.87 -12.48 1.35
C ARG A 67 -16.68 -11.11 2.01
N VAL A 68 -15.49 -10.85 2.55
CA VAL A 68 -15.18 -9.58 3.23
C VAL A 68 -15.17 -8.42 2.25
N LEU A 69 -14.54 -8.57 1.08
CA LEU A 69 -14.51 -7.51 0.07
C LEU A 69 -15.90 -7.17 -0.46
N MET A 70 -16.72 -8.18 -0.76
CA MET A 70 -18.10 -7.97 -1.22
C MET A 70 -18.93 -7.20 -0.17
N ALA A 71 -18.74 -7.52 1.11
CA ALA A 71 -19.43 -6.81 2.18
C ALA A 71 -18.94 -5.34 2.27
N GLY A 72 -17.64 -5.10 2.20
CA GLY A 72 -17.07 -3.74 2.21
C GLY A 72 -17.52 -2.89 1.04
N ILE A 73 -17.50 -3.44 -0.17
CA ILE A 73 -18.00 -2.77 -1.39
C ILE A 73 -19.47 -2.37 -1.23
N LYS A 74 -20.32 -3.22 -0.65
CA LYS A 74 -21.74 -2.93 -0.39
C LYS A 74 -21.91 -1.68 0.50
N TYR A 75 -20.95 -1.40 1.39
CA TYR A 75 -20.93 -0.22 2.24
C TYR A 75 -20.13 0.96 1.65
N GLY A 76 -19.69 0.86 0.38
CA GLY A 76 -18.98 1.93 -0.31
C GLY A 76 -17.48 2.03 0.00
N MET A 77 -16.91 1.08 0.74
CA MET A 77 -15.47 1.00 0.96
C MET A 77 -14.76 0.42 -0.27
N ARG A 78 -13.61 0.99 -0.66
CA ARG A 78 -12.81 0.46 -1.77
C ARG A 78 -11.93 -0.70 -1.28
N PRO A 79 -11.83 -1.79 -2.05
CA PRO A 79 -10.99 -2.93 -1.66
C PRO A 79 -9.49 -2.62 -1.73
N LYS A 80 -8.75 -3.19 -0.78
CA LYS A 80 -7.30 -3.39 -0.78
C LYS A 80 -7.02 -4.81 -0.31
N ILE A 81 -5.83 -5.35 -0.59
CA ILE A 81 -5.46 -6.69 -0.13
C ILE A 81 -3.98 -6.73 0.22
N HIS A 82 -3.63 -7.26 1.39
CA HIS A 82 -2.29 -7.79 1.66
C HIS A 82 -2.22 -9.16 0.96
N ALA A 83 -1.37 -9.29 -0.04
CA ALA A 83 -1.35 -10.43 -0.94
C ALA A 83 0.07 -10.95 -1.19
N ASN A 84 0.20 -12.27 -1.21
CA ASN A 84 1.40 -12.95 -1.68
C ASN A 84 2.69 -12.49 -0.95
N GLU A 85 2.59 -12.22 0.35
CA GLU A 85 3.76 -11.91 1.20
C GLU A 85 4.54 -13.20 1.52
N MET A 86 3.83 -14.26 1.93
CA MET A 86 4.43 -15.51 2.41
C MET A 86 4.31 -16.65 1.39
N ALA A 87 3.29 -16.63 0.54
CA ALA A 87 3.04 -17.65 -0.47
C ALA A 87 2.22 -17.09 -1.64
N ILE A 88 2.27 -17.75 -2.79
CA ILE A 88 1.29 -17.52 -3.87
C ILE A 88 -0.06 -18.03 -3.37
N SER A 89 -0.94 -17.11 -2.99
CA SER A 89 -2.19 -17.40 -2.26
C SER A 89 -3.47 -17.14 -3.08
N GLY A 90 -3.34 -16.57 -4.30
CA GLY A 90 -4.48 -16.11 -5.11
C GLY A 90 -4.97 -14.71 -4.73
N GLY A 91 -4.33 -14.04 -3.77
CA GLY A 91 -4.68 -12.68 -3.31
C GLY A 91 -4.62 -11.65 -4.44
N VAL A 92 -3.68 -11.76 -5.36
CA VAL A 92 -3.57 -10.86 -6.52
C VAL A 92 -4.78 -11.02 -7.44
N GLN A 93 -5.11 -12.26 -7.80
CA GLN A 93 -6.23 -12.55 -8.71
C GLN A 93 -7.57 -12.14 -8.12
N VAL A 94 -7.81 -12.37 -6.82
CA VAL A 94 -9.04 -11.94 -6.15
C VAL A 94 -9.09 -10.41 -6.04
N GLY A 95 -7.96 -9.75 -5.83
CA GLY A 95 -7.88 -8.29 -5.85
C GLY A 95 -8.30 -7.70 -7.19
N VAL A 96 -7.77 -8.21 -8.28
CA VAL A 96 -8.16 -7.81 -9.64
C VAL A 96 -9.64 -8.09 -9.90
N LYS A 97 -10.14 -9.27 -9.52
CA LYS A 97 -11.55 -9.66 -9.70
C LYS A 97 -12.53 -8.70 -9.04
N TYR A 98 -12.19 -8.19 -7.84
CA TYR A 98 -13.05 -7.28 -7.08
C TYR A 98 -12.68 -5.81 -7.22
N GLY A 99 -11.80 -5.46 -8.16
CA GLY A 99 -11.41 -4.07 -8.45
C GLY A 99 -10.71 -3.41 -7.28
N ALA A 100 -9.86 -4.15 -6.56
CA ALA A 100 -9.04 -3.59 -5.50
C ALA A 100 -8.18 -2.45 -6.06
N ILE A 101 -8.11 -1.33 -5.32
CA ILE A 101 -7.28 -0.21 -5.75
C ILE A 101 -5.80 -0.56 -5.68
N SER A 102 -5.41 -1.42 -4.73
CA SER A 102 -4.07 -1.98 -4.65
C SER A 102 -4.06 -3.40 -4.10
N VAL A 103 -3.02 -4.13 -4.47
CA VAL A 103 -2.56 -5.37 -3.82
C VAL A 103 -1.17 -5.12 -3.30
N ASP A 104 -0.96 -5.36 -2.03
CA ASP A 104 0.19 -4.89 -1.28
C ASP A 104 1.09 -6.07 -0.86
N HIS A 105 2.40 -5.89 -0.66
CA HIS A 105 3.50 -6.83 -0.40
C HIS A 105 4.11 -7.46 -1.65
N LEU A 106 3.56 -8.56 -2.15
CA LEU A 106 3.93 -9.18 -3.43
C LEU A 106 5.33 -9.82 -3.47
N GLU A 107 5.86 -10.27 -2.34
CA GLU A 107 7.14 -10.98 -2.27
C GLU A 107 7.12 -12.29 -3.06
N GLN A 108 5.96 -12.96 -3.07
CA GLN A 108 5.74 -14.23 -3.75
C GLN A 108 4.92 -14.01 -5.03
N MET A 109 5.56 -13.48 -6.07
CA MET A 109 4.95 -13.21 -7.36
C MET A 109 5.55 -14.09 -8.46
N GLY A 110 4.69 -14.61 -9.32
CA GLY A 110 5.08 -15.29 -10.56
C GLY A 110 4.53 -14.60 -11.79
N ASN A 111 4.70 -15.25 -12.94
CA ASN A 111 4.19 -14.71 -14.21
C ASN A 111 2.66 -14.64 -14.23
N GLU A 112 1.97 -15.55 -13.56
CA GLU A 112 0.50 -15.60 -13.55
C GLU A 112 -0.08 -14.38 -12.83
N GLU A 113 0.53 -13.95 -11.73
CA GLU A 113 0.14 -12.75 -10.98
C GLU A 113 0.42 -11.48 -11.79
N ILE A 114 1.58 -11.41 -12.46
CA ILE A 114 1.93 -10.28 -13.33
C ILE A 114 0.93 -10.18 -14.49
N GLU A 115 0.60 -11.29 -15.15
CA GLU A 115 -0.39 -11.33 -16.23
C GLU A 115 -1.80 -10.95 -15.73
N ALA A 116 -2.19 -11.37 -14.52
CA ALA A 116 -3.47 -11.00 -13.93
C ALA A 116 -3.61 -9.48 -13.71
N LEU A 117 -2.51 -8.81 -13.37
CA LEU A 117 -2.49 -7.35 -13.16
C LEU A 117 -2.53 -6.57 -14.47
N LYS A 118 -2.08 -7.15 -15.59
CA LYS A 118 -2.09 -6.45 -16.88
C LYS A 118 -3.49 -6.07 -17.32
N GLY A 119 -3.66 -4.79 -17.68
CA GLY A 119 -4.95 -4.25 -18.10
C GLY A 119 -5.97 -4.06 -17.00
N SER A 120 -5.62 -4.37 -15.74
CA SER A 120 -6.43 -4.03 -14.57
C SER A 120 -6.12 -2.60 -14.09
N GLU A 121 -6.99 -2.07 -13.24
CA GLU A 121 -6.79 -0.80 -12.53
C GLU A 121 -6.18 -1.00 -11.13
N THR A 122 -5.82 -2.23 -10.78
CA THR A 122 -5.25 -2.58 -9.48
C THR A 122 -3.76 -2.24 -9.43
N MET A 123 -3.35 -1.41 -8.49
CA MET A 123 -1.96 -0.99 -8.32
C MET A 123 -1.17 -2.03 -7.53
N PRO A 124 -0.14 -2.68 -8.10
CA PRO A 124 0.82 -3.45 -7.32
C PRO A 124 1.63 -2.52 -6.41
N THR A 125 1.59 -2.75 -5.11
CA THR A 125 2.28 -1.94 -4.11
C THR A 125 3.29 -2.79 -3.34
N VAL A 126 4.55 -2.39 -3.36
CA VAL A 126 5.65 -3.11 -2.71
C VAL A 126 6.07 -2.39 -1.44
N LEU A 127 6.45 -3.15 -0.42
CA LEU A 127 6.75 -2.67 0.93
C LEU A 127 8.21 -2.97 1.33
N PRO A 128 9.19 -2.22 0.78
CA PRO A 128 10.62 -2.51 0.97
C PRO A 128 11.08 -2.47 2.42
N GLY A 129 10.38 -1.71 3.29
CA GLY A 129 10.69 -1.64 4.72
C GLY A 129 10.45 -2.96 5.43
N CYS A 130 9.31 -3.60 5.17
CA CYS A 130 8.93 -4.91 5.69
C CYS A 130 9.89 -5.99 5.18
N ALA A 131 10.06 -6.08 3.87
CA ALA A 131 10.97 -7.07 3.27
C ALA A 131 12.42 -6.95 3.80
N PHE A 132 12.90 -5.72 4.03
CA PHE A 132 14.21 -5.47 4.62
C PHE A 132 14.28 -5.94 6.08
N PHE A 133 13.31 -5.54 6.90
CA PHE A 133 13.33 -5.79 8.35
C PHE A 133 13.17 -7.28 8.67
N LEU A 134 12.30 -7.98 7.95
CA LEU A 134 12.06 -9.41 8.10
C LEU A 134 13.00 -10.29 7.27
N ASN A 135 13.87 -9.70 6.46
CA ASN A 135 14.76 -10.42 5.53
C ASN A 135 13.99 -11.36 4.59
N LEU A 136 12.88 -10.87 4.04
CA LEU A 136 12.05 -11.59 3.08
C LEU A 136 12.69 -11.60 1.68
N PRO A 137 12.24 -12.50 0.78
CA PRO A 137 12.50 -12.38 -0.65
C PRO A 137 12.06 -11.01 -1.18
N LEU A 138 12.63 -10.60 -2.30
CA LEU A 138 12.25 -9.34 -2.93
C LEU A 138 11.14 -9.58 -3.96
N SER A 139 10.10 -8.76 -3.92
CA SER A 139 9.08 -8.72 -4.97
C SER A 139 9.73 -8.48 -6.34
N PRO A 140 9.28 -9.11 -7.44
CA PRO A 140 9.90 -9.02 -8.77
C PRO A 140 9.56 -7.71 -9.49
N VAL A 141 9.91 -6.58 -8.86
CA VAL A 141 9.57 -5.22 -9.34
C VAL A 141 10.05 -4.96 -10.76
N ARG A 142 11.26 -5.42 -11.09
CA ARG A 142 11.80 -5.21 -12.44
C ARG A 142 10.97 -5.95 -13.50
N ASP A 143 10.49 -7.16 -13.19
CA ASP A 143 9.66 -7.94 -14.11
C ASP A 143 8.27 -7.29 -14.25
N MET A 144 7.69 -6.79 -13.16
CA MET A 144 6.44 -6.02 -13.22
C MET A 144 6.57 -4.78 -14.11
N ILE A 145 7.63 -3.97 -13.93
CA ILE A 145 7.87 -2.79 -14.76
C ILE A 145 8.14 -3.16 -16.22
N ASN A 146 8.93 -4.19 -16.49
CA ASN A 146 9.19 -4.68 -17.85
C ASN A 146 7.91 -5.21 -18.52
N ALA A 147 6.96 -5.69 -17.74
CA ALA A 147 5.64 -6.08 -18.21
C ALA A 147 4.68 -4.89 -18.46
N GLY A 148 5.13 -3.66 -18.18
CA GLY A 148 4.37 -2.42 -18.36
C GLY A 148 3.48 -2.05 -17.18
N LEU A 149 3.64 -2.70 -16.01
CA LEU A 149 2.86 -2.36 -14.82
C LEU A 149 3.47 -1.15 -14.10
N PRO A 150 2.66 -0.20 -13.65
CA PRO A 150 3.08 0.76 -12.64
C PRO A 150 3.29 0.02 -11.32
N VAL A 151 4.23 0.48 -10.51
CA VAL A 151 4.48 -0.07 -9.17
C VAL A 151 4.47 1.07 -8.16
N ALA A 152 3.69 0.94 -7.10
CA ALA A 152 3.74 1.84 -5.95
C ALA A 152 4.68 1.28 -4.86
N MET A 153 5.21 2.16 -4.02
CA MET A 153 6.02 1.78 -2.86
C MET A 153 5.64 2.60 -1.64
N ALA A 154 5.52 1.93 -0.50
CA ALA A 154 5.19 2.54 0.79
C ALA A 154 6.12 2.03 1.90
N SER A 155 6.09 2.70 3.04
CA SER A 155 6.93 2.35 4.19
C SER A 155 6.42 1.15 4.97
N ASP A 156 5.12 0.88 4.92
CA ASP A 156 4.46 -0.08 5.81
C ASP A 156 4.78 0.18 7.29
N PHE A 157 4.83 1.47 7.68
CA PHE A 157 5.25 1.82 9.04
C PHE A 157 4.36 1.19 10.10
N ASN A 158 4.93 0.27 10.84
CA ASN A 158 4.29 -0.40 11.98
C ASN A 158 5.34 -0.88 12.98
N PRO A 159 4.98 -1.07 14.27
CA PRO A 159 5.95 -1.46 15.29
C PRO A 159 6.44 -2.91 15.18
N GLY A 160 5.75 -3.77 14.43
CA GLY A 160 6.06 -5.21 14.33
C GLY A 160 7.07 -5.55 13.25
N THR A 161 6.83 -5.09 12.04
CA THR A 161 7.55 -5.56 10.84
C THR A 161 8.24 -4.47 10.03
N SER A 162 7.96 -3.18 10.31
CA SER A 162 8.59 -2.06 9.60
C SER A 162 8.62 -0.79 10.47
N PRO A 163 9.47 -0.72 11.50
CA PRO A 163 9.47 0.40 12.45
C PRO A 163 10.17 1.66 11.90
N SER A 164 10.00 1.97 10.61
CA SER A 164 10.57 3.13 9.95
C SER A 164 9.65 3.73 8.90
N GLY A 165 9.30 5.02 9.07
CA GLY A 165 8.58 5.81 8.06
C GLY A 165 9.49 6.55 7.07
N ASN A 166 10.78 6.19 6.97
CA ASN A 166 11.75 6.90 6.15
C ASN A 166 11.59 6.58 4.65
N MET A 167 10.85 7.42 3.93
CA MET A 167 10.63 7.24 2.49
C MET A 167 11.90 7.43 1.64
N GLN A 168 12.92 8.16 2.12
CA GLN A 168 14.21 8.24 1.40
C GLN A 168 14.92 6.89 1.44
N PHE A 169 14.83 6.17 2.57
CA PHE A 169 15.33 4.78 2.66
C PHE A 169 14.55 3.86 1.69
N ILE A 170 13.22 4.01 1.61
CA ILE A 170 12.41 3.22 0.66
C ILE A 170 12.87 3.46 -0.78
N MET A 171 13.10 4.72 -1.17
CA MET A 171 13.63 5.06 -2.50
C MET A 171 15.03 4.47 -2.74
N SER A 172 15.89 4.48 -1.72
CA SER A 172 17.22 3.86 -1.80
C SER A 172 17.11 2.34 -1.99
N ALA A 173 16.24 1.68 -1.23
CA ALA A 173 15.96 0.25 -1.39
C ALA A 173 15.41 -0.04 -2.80
N ALA A 174 14.50 0.79 -3.31
CA ALA A 174 13.97 0.69 -4.66
C ALA A 174 15.08 0.64 -5.71
N CYS A 175 16.02 1.58 -5.66
CA CYS A 175 17.12 1.63 -6.60
C CYS A 175 18.15 0.50 -6.40
N ILE A 176 18.56 0.24 -5.17
CA ILE A 176 19.66 -0.69 -4.85
C ILE A 176 19.21 -2.15 -4.95
N ARG A 177 18.07 -2.48 -4.32
CA ARG A 177 17.61 -3.86 -4.17
C ARG A 177 16.66 -4.28 -5.29
N TYR A 178 15.72 -3.41 -5.69
CA TYR A 178 14.68 -3.73 -6.69
C TYR A 178 15.06 -3.26 -8.11
N LYS A 179 16.26 -2.65 -8.28
CA LYS A 179 16.81 -2.26 -9.59
C LYS A 179 15.95 -1.25 -10.35
N MET A 180 15.25 -0.39 -9.63
CA MET A 180 14.55 0.75 -10.21
C MET A 180 15.52 1.87 -10.56
N THR A 181 15.18 2.68 -11.58
CA THR A 181 15.86 3.96 -11.80
C THR A 181 15.40 4.97 -10.74
N PRO A 182 16.14 6.05 -10.49
CA PRO A 182 15.69 7.11 -9.57
C PRO A 182 14.31 7.66 -9.92
N GLU A 183 14.01 7.86 -11.21
CA GLU A 183 12.73 8.36 -11.70
C GLU A 183 11.58 7.38 -11.42
N GLU A 184 11.82 6.09 -11.65
CA GLU A 184 10.85 5.03 -11.31
C GLU A 184 10.57 5.02 -9.80
N ALA A 185 11.62 5.13 -8.96
CA ALA A 185 11.49 5.18 -7.50
C ALA A 185 10.71 6.42 -7.02
N PHE A 186 10.94 7.58 -7.65
CA PHE A 186 10.15 8.78 -7.39
C PHE A 186 8.69 8.61 -7.77
N ASN A 187 8.40 8.10 -8.95
CA ASN A 187 7.02 7.84 -9.38
C ASN A 187 6.34 6.82 -8.47
N ALA A 188 7.06 5.77 -8.06
CA ALA A 188 6.54 4.75 -7.17
C ALA A 188 6.13 5.30 -5.80
N THR A 189 6.89 6.27 -5.26
CA THR A 189 6.66 6.87 -3.94
C THR A 189 5.80 8.15 -3.97
N THR A 190 5.35 8.59 -5.14
CA THR A 190 4.55 9.81 -5.31
C THR A 190 3.28 9.56 -6.13
N LEU A 191 3.38 9.51 -7.46
CA LEU A 191 2.24 9.36 -8.38
C LEU A 191 1.49 8.04 -8.16
N ASN A 192 2.22 6.93 -8.14
CA ASN A 192 1.62 5.60 -8.06
C ASN A 192 1.04 5.36 -6.65
N THR A 193 1.75 5.80 -5.60
CA THR A 193 1.24 5.74 -4.23
C THR A 193 0.00 6.63 -4.03
N ALA A 194 -0.04 7.82 -4.64
CA ALA A 194 -1.24 8.66 -4.59
C ALA A 194 -2.45 7.97 -5.25
N TYR A 195 -2.22 7.20 -6.32
CA TYR A 195 -3.25 6.36 -6.92
C TYR A 195 -3.71 5.27 -5.96
N ALA A 196 -2.76 4.49 -5.39
CA ALA A 196 -3.06 3.41 -4.44
C ALA A 196 -3.78 3.90 -3.17
N MET A 197 -3.66 5.20 -2.86
CA MET A 197 -4.36 5.88 -1.75
C MET A 197 -5.67 6.55 -2.16
N ASP A 198 -6.09 6.43 -3.43
CA ASP A 198 -7.29 7.11 -3.97
C ASP A 198 -7.26 8.64 -3.81
N VAL A 199 -6.10 9.24 -3.99
CA VAL A 199 -5.89 10.70 -3.87
C VAL A 199 -5.12 11.29 -5.06
N SER A 200 -4.95 10.54 -6.14
CA SER A 200 -4.18 10.96 -7.31
C SER A 200 -4.78 12.19 -8.03
N HIS A 201 -6.06 12.46 -7.84
CA HIS A 201 -6.76 13.63 -8.38
C HIS A 201 -6.28 14.93 -7.73
N GLU A 202 -5.79 14.88 -6.48
CA GLU A 202 -5.37 16.07 -5.73
C GLU A 202 -3.93 16.03 -5.20
N LEU A 203 -3.26 14.86 -5.20
CA LEU A 203 -1.89 14.67 -4.69
C LEU A 203 -1.01 13.88 -5.67
N GLY A 204 0.24 13.67 -5.31
CA GLY A 204 1.21 12.82 -6.02
C GLY A 204 2.02 13.53 -7.11
N SER A 205 1.66 14.75 -7.50
CA SER A 205 2.44 15.53 -8.48
C SER A 205 2.30 17.03 -8.27
N ILE A 206 3.30 17.78 -8.70
CA ILE A 206 3.26 19.25 -8.73
C ILE A 206 2.57 19.66 -10.04
N THR A 207 1.24 19.74 -9.99
CA THR A 207 0.40 20.06 -11.14
C THR A 207 -0.64 21.11 -10.74
N LYS A 208 -0.93 22.05 -11.66
CA LYS A 208 -1.94 23.09 -11.42
C LYS A 208 -3.31 22.44 -11.07
N GLY A 209 -3.89 22.89 -9.98
CA GLY A 209 -5.17 22.40 -9.45
C GLY A 209 -5.05 21.35 -8.35
N LYS A 210 -3.85 20.80 -8.12
CA LYS A 210 -3.61 19.91 -6.98
C LYS A 210 -3.24 20.67 -5.71
N LEU A 211 -3.38 20.01 -4.56
CA LEU A 211 -2.97 20.53 -3.26
C LEU A 211 -1.45 20.74 -3.24
N ALA A 212 -1.03 21.85 -2.67
CA ALA A 212 0.39 22.15 -2.52
C ALA A 212 0.99 21.39 -1.31
N ASN A 213 1.12 20.08 -1.46
CA ASN A 213 1.88 19.19 -0.58
C ASN A 213 3.23 18.97 -1.21
N VAL A 214 4.26 19.68 -0.75
CA VAL A 214 5.57 19.74 -1.39
C VAL A 214 6.67 19.63 -0.34
N ILE A 215 7.70 18.87 -0.65
CA ILE A 215 8.96 18.93 0.09
C ILE A 215 9.96 19.83 -0.66
N ILE A 216 10.75 20.58 0.10
CA ILE A 216 11.89 21.32 -0.42
C ILE A 216 13.13 20.66 0.18
N THR A 217 14.07 20.30 -0.68
CA THR A 217 15.28 19.61 -0.25
C THR A 217 16.44 20.60 -0.10
N GLN A 218 17.46 20.21 0.65
CA GLN A 218 18.77 20.81 0.55
C GLN A 218 19.26 20.77 -0.91
N PRO A 219 20.14 21.69 -1.35
CA PRO A 219 20.69 21.63 -2.69
C PRO A 219 21.29 20.26 -3.02
N MET A 220 20.91 19.70 -4.15
CA MET A 220 21.38 18.43 -4.69
C MET A 220 21.74 18.59 -6.17
N ASN A 221 22.72 17.82 -6.64
CA ASN A 221 23.17 17.89 -8.03
C ASN A 221 22.14 17.31 -9.04
N GLY A 222 21.23 16.45 -8.57
CA GLY A 222 20.20 15.82 -9.38
C GLY A 222 19.26 15.00 -8.53
N LEU A 223 18.21 14.47 -9.14
CA LEU A 223 17.18 13.67 -8.50
C LEU A 223 17.77 12.38 -7.92
N GLU A 224 18.73 11.79 -8.62
CA GLU A 224 19.43 10.55 -8.27
C GLU A 224 20.19 10.65 -6.95
N PHE A 225 20.51 11.86 -6.49
CA PHE A 225 21.24 12.04 -5.24
C PHE A 225 20.39 11.67 -4.01
N MET A 226 19.05 11.79 -4.09
CA MET A 226 18.17 11.45 -2.97
C MET A 226 18.19 9.96 -2.64
N PRO A 227 17.98 9.01 -3.57
CA PRO A 227 18.14 7.59 -3.29
C PRO A 227 19.58 7.16 -3.05
N TYR A 228 20.58 7.88 -3.62
CA TYR A 228 21.98 7.57 -3.41
C TYR A 228 22.44 7.83 -1.97
N TYR A 229 22.05 8.96 -1.38
CA TYR A 229 22.52 9.39 -0.06
C TYR A 229 21.58 8.91 1.06
N TYR A 230 21.42 7.60 1.20
CA TYR A 230 20.42 6.94 2.03
C TYR A 230 20.55 7.19 3.55
N GLY A 231 21.71 7.61 4.03
CA GLY A 231 22.00 7.78 5.46
C GLY A 231 21.63 9.14 6.05
N ALA A 232 21.16 10.10 5.24
CA ALA A 232 20.83 11.45 5.70
C ALA A 232 19.48 11.92 5.17
N ASN A 233 18.76 12.68 6.01
CA ASN A 233 17.56 13.38 5.60
C ASN A 233 17.93 14.58 4.72
N LYS A 234 17.46 14.61 3.49
CA LYS A 234 17.66 15.73 2.56
C LYS A 234 16.49 16.68 2.49
N VAL A 235 15.38 16.37 3.17
CA VAL A 235 14.24 17.30 3.28
C VAL A 235 14.63 18.45 4.20
N GLU A 236 14.53 19.68 3.69
CA GLU A 236 14.78 20.90 4.44
C GLU A 236 13.47 21.51 4.94
N LYS A 237 12.44 21.54 4.07
CA LYS A 237 11.13 22.11 4.42
C LYS A 237 10.02 21.22 3.90
N VAL A 238 8.90 21.23 4.61
CA VAL A 238 7.67 20.55 4.25
C VAL A 238 6.55 21.57 4.15
N VAL A 239 5.84 21.57 3.02
CA VAL A 239 4.65 22.38 2.80
C VAL A 239 3.46 21.44 2.70
N ILE A 240 2.41 21.68 3.49
CA ILE A 240 1.17 20.90 3.46
C ILE A 240 0.01 21.87 3.22
N GLN A 241 -0.78 21.61 2.20
CA GLN A 241 -1.91 22.45 1.78
C GLN A 241 -1.51 23.94 1.63
N GLY A 242 -0.30 24.17 1.08
CA GLY A 242 0.24 25.51 0.86
C GLY A 242 0.82 26.19 2.10
N LYS A 243 0.87 25.52 3.26
CA LYS A 243 1.42 26.06 4.51
C LYS A 243 2.71 25.34 4.87
N LEU A 244 3.72 26.13 5.26
CA LEU A 244 4.96 25.58 5.79
C LEU A 244 4.69 24.88 7.12
N VAL A 245 5.19 23.67 7.27
CA VAL A 245 5.17 22.90 8.52
C VAL A 245 6.45 23.24 9.28
N GLU A 246 6.29 23.68 10.53
CA GLU A 246 7.39 24.00 11.45
C GLU A 246 7.90 22.76 12.19
#